data_41050153e1b6896e0dd879511d4081ad
#
_entry.id   41050153e1b6896e0dd879511d4081ad
#
_cell.length_a   1.000
_cell.length_b   1.000
_cell.length_c   1.000
_cell.angle_alpha   90.00
_cell.angle_beta   90.00
_cell.angle_gamma   90.00
#
_symmetry.space_group_name_H-M   'P 1'
#
loop_
_entity.id
_entity.type
_entity.pdbx_description
1 polymer ?
#
loop_
_entity_poly.entity_id
_entity_poly.type
_entity_poly.pdbx_seq_one_letter_code
_entity_poly.pdbx_strand_id
1 'polypeptide(L)'
;MASPTSDDSQPAPVRQPAVSNDDMTPSSPTTFRLPPALRYALAVFLVMSMAVSARQAAYYFSHGPMVSDLRIFMTGLDMMRSGEGRQLYRFDAQEAAQCRLYPETPQAGLLPFNHLAYELLLYWPVARLPYRTALIVWAVFNLGLTFLIAWLMKPYTGNLRRVTGIPVALYLLGFYPVVYVFGEGQDSLIFLLLVVLSLRALDHGRTFLAGFILALACFKFHLALAIAFLVFLLPRRWRALAGFAVGGGLVVAISLAIVGPNLAADYPTMLRQQETMTPWGFIPWFMPNLRGLLQWGLSRRLDIGEIVPIILMLSAVIGSAAAYLIWRCWPGQDARRLYSLAILTTVLVSYHLHMQDLTMAVLPMLVLLDLAAGGEFSLAWVTLLLAAVAGLYGYRLTAEPFPVLLVRGCLLAVPLLLLWLVSYKGYGRRPPVNE
;
A
#
# COMPACT_ATOMS: atom_id res chain seq x y z
N MET A 1 -79.22 -8.89 49.97
CA MET A 1 -78.87 -10.25 50.39
C MET A 1 -78.82 -11.13 49.16
N ALA A 2 -77.68 -11.45 48.68
CA ALA A 2 -77.37 -12.60 47.84
C ALA A 2 -75.87 -12.48 47.42
N SER A 3 -75.09 -13.37 47.91
CA SER A 3 -73.64 -13.48 47.56
C SER A 3 -73.52 -14.08 46.18
N PRO A 4 -72.52 -13.65 45.36
CA PRO A 4 -72.14 -14.37 44.18
C PRO A 4 -70.96 -15.35 44.48
N THR A 5 -71.15 -16.59 44.06
CA THR A 5 -70.22 -17.71 44.05
C THR A 5 -69.12 -17.43 43.06
N SER A 6 -67.86 -17.57 43.52
CA SER A 6 -66.65 -17.59 42.73
C SER A 6 -66.52 -18.92 41.98
N ASP A 7 -66.39 -18.87 40.66
CA ASP A 7 -66.02 -20.01 39.80
C ASP A 7 -64.55 -19.88 39.45
N ASP A 8 -63.70 -20.65 40.16
CA ASP A 8 -62.26 -20.75 39.95
C ASP A 8 -61.92 -21.96 39.04
N SER A 9 -62.05 -21.79 37.76
CA SER A 9 -61.52 -22.77 36.77
C SER A 9 -60.19 -22.28 36.14
N GLN A 10 -59.10 -22.58 36.83
CA GLN A 10 -57.79 -22.44 36.22
C GLN A 10 -57.53 -23.54 35.13
N PRO A 11 -57.11 -23.19 33.92
CA PRO A 11 -56.74 -24.18 32.92
C PRO A 11 -55.39 -24.81 33.29
N ALA A 12 -55.32 -26.15 33.13
CA ALA A 12 -54.14 -26.95 33.40
C ALA A 12 -52.91 -26.51 32.59
N PRO A 13 -51.68 -26.58 33.14
CA PRO A 13 -50.48 -26.19 32.43
C PRO A 13 -50.18 -27.16 31.27
N VAL A 14 -50.08 -26.62 30.06
CA VAL A 14 -49.64 -27.32 28.87
C VAL A 14 -48.18 -27.76 29.09
N ARG A 15 -47.92 -29.06 29.21
CA ARG A 15 -46.58 -29.63 29.23
C ARG A 15 -45.93 -29.40 27.86
N GLN A 16 -44.94 -28.52 27.80
CA GLN A 16 -44.03 -28.43 26.67
C GLN A 16 -43.19 -29.73 26.59
N PRO A 17 -42.99 -30.31 25.41
CA PRO A 17 -42.11 -31.47 25.27
C PRO A 17 -40.69 -31.06 25.64
N ALA A 18 -40.05 -31.82 26.49
CA ALA A 18 -38.63 -31.66 26.83
C ALA A 18 -37.82 -31.82 25.55
N VAL A 19 -37.28 -30.71 25.03
CA VAL A 19 -36.25 -30.74 24.00
C VAL A 19 -35.01 -31.28 24.67
N SER A 20 -34.55 -32.46 24.23
CA SER A 20 -33.31 -33.05 24.71
C SER A 20 -32.16 -32.16 24.30
N ASN A 21 -31.41 -31.59 25.24
CA ASN A 21 -30.26 -30.75 25.08
C ASN A 21 -28.99 -31.48 24.61
N ASP A 22 -29.12 -32.75 24.16
CA ASP A 22 -27.96 -33.60 23.90
C ASP A 22 -27.35 -33.51 22.48
N ASP A 23 -27.95 -32.70 21.55
CA ASP A 23 -27.47 -32.65 20.16
C ASP A 23 -26.80 -31.34 19.73
N MET A 24 -26.51 -30.41 20.64
CA MET A 24 -25.78 -29.19 20.31
C MET A 24 -24.41 -29.11 20.99
N THR A 25 -23.60 -30.15 20.84
CA THR A 25 -22.16 -29.93 20.93
C THR A 25 -21.76 -29.13 19.68
N PRO A 26 -21.27 -27.87 19.82
CA PRO A 26 -20.75 -27.15 18.68
C PRO A 26 -19.58 -27.99 18.14
N SER A 27 -19.74 -28.52 16.93
CA SER A 27 -18.66 -29.19 16.23
C SER A 27 -17.46 -28.22 16.26
N SER A 28 -16.39 -28.64 16.96
CA SER A 28 -15.16 -27.89 17.03
C SER A 28 -14.77 -27.54 15.60
N PRO A 29 -14.49 -26.25 15.27
CA PRO A 29 -14.13 -25.88 13.91
C PRO A 29 -12.94 -26.73 13.50
N THR A 30 -13.15 -27.61 12.53
CA THR A 30 -12.09 -28.42 11.95
C THR A 30 -10.99 -27.47 11.52
N THR A 31 -9.88 -27.42 12.26
CA THR A 31 -8.75 -26.56 11.98
C THR A 31 -8.12 -27.03 10.68
N PHE A 32 -8.57 -26.46 9.56
CA PHE A 32 -7.96 -26.71 8.27
C PHE A 32 -6.49 -26.26 8.36
N ARG A 33 -5.58 -27.21 8.20
CA ARG A 33 -4.15 -26.92 8.04
C ARG A 33 -3.76 -27.28 6.63
N LEU A 34 -2.96 -26.44 5.99
CA LEU A 34 -2.37 -26.79 4.69
C LEU A 34 -1.58 -28.10 4.82
N PRO A 35 -1.71 -29.00 3.84
CA PRO A 35 -0.85 -30.19 3.77
C PRO A 35 0.63 -29.81 3.90
N PRO A 36 1.46 -30.60 4.58
CA PRO A 36 2.88 -30.27 4.77
C PRO A 36 3.60 -29.97 3.46
N ALA A 37 3.35 -30.73 2.40
CA ALA A 37 3.94 -30.49 1.07
C ALA A 37 3.64 -29.08 0.53
N LEU A 38 2.41 -28.58 0.71
CA LEU A 38 2.01 -27.26 0.22
C LEU A 38 2.63 -26.13 1.06
N ARG A 39 2.80 -26.34 2.37
CA ARG A 39 3.54 -25.41 3.25
C ARG A 39 5.02 -25.33 2.87
N TYR A 40 5.66 -26.47 2.60
CA TYR A 40 7.05 -26.50 2.13
C TYR A 40 7.18 -25.83 0.76
N ALA A 41 6.29 -26.11 -0.18
CA ALA A 41 6.29 -25.46 -1.49
C ALA A 41 6.17 -23.92 -1.37
N LEU A 42 5.28 -23.42 -0.51
CA LEU A 42 5.13 -21.99 -0.25
C LEU A 42 6.38 -21.40 0.42
N ALA A 43 6.96 -22.10 1.39
CA ALA A 43 8.19 -21.66 2.05
C ALA A 43 9.37 -21.59 1.06
N VAL A 44 9.52 -22.61 0.22
CA VAL A 44 10.53 -22.64 -0.86
C VAL A 44 10.32 -21.50 -1.84
N PHE A 45 9.07 -21.27 -2.27
CA PHE A 45 8.74 -20.13 -3.14
C PHE A 45 9.17 -18.80 -2.51
N LEU A 46 8.86 -18.56 -1.23
CA LEU A 46 9.23 -17.33 -0.54
C LEU A 46 10.75 -17.17 -0.44
N VAL A 47 11.47 -18.25 -0.10
CA VAL A 47 12.94 -18.25 -0.02
C VAL A 47 13.57 -17.97 -1.40
N MET A 48 13.07 -18.60 -2.46
CA MET A 48 13.53 -18.33 -3.83
C MET A 48 13.25 -16.88 -4.24
N SER A 49 12.08 -16.36 -3.90
CA SER A 49 11.73 -14.96 -4.11
C SER A 49 12.68 -14.02 -3.37
N MET A 50 13.03 -14.33 -2.13
CA MET A 50 14.03 -13.58 -1.36
C MET A 50 15.42 -13.63 -2.02
N ALA A 51 15.83 -14.79 -2.52
CA ALA A 51 17.14 -14.93 -3.20
C ALA A 51 17.22 -14.07 -4.49
N VAL A 52 16.15 -14.08 -5.31
CA VAL A 52 16.06 -13.22 -6.50
C VAL A 52 16.13 -11.74 -6.10
N SER A 53 15.41 -11.36 -5.06
CA SER A 53 15.38 -9.99 -4.54
C SER A 53 16.72 -9.57 -3.96
N ALA A 54 17.41 -10.46 -3.23
CA ALA A 54 18.76 -10.21 -2.68
C ALA A 54 19.79 -9.99 -3.81
N ARG A 55 19.71 -10.76 -4.90
CA ARG A 55 20.52 -10.54 -6.10
C ARG A 55 20.30 -9.15 -6.70
N GLN A 56 19.04 -8.70 -6.75
CA GLN A 56 18.70 -7.36 -7.24
C GLN A 56 19.28 -6.27 -6.31
N ALA A 57 19.11 -6.43 -4.98
CA ALA A 57 19.70 -5.51 -4.02
C ALA A 57 21.22 -5.43 -4.15
N ALA A 58 21.91 -6.58 -4.33
CA ALA A 58 23.35 -6.63 -4.55
C ALA A 58 23.78 -5.83 -5.79
N TYR A 59 22.98 -5.84 -6.86
CA TYR A 59 23.22 -5.02 -8.04
C TYR A 59 23.24 -3.52 -7.69
N TYR A 60 22.26 -3.02 -6.92
CA TYR A 60 22.25 -1.62 -6.49
C TYR A 60 23.42 -1.26 -5.58
N PHE A 61 23.78 -2.14 -4.66
CA PHE A 61 24.96 -1.94 -3.80
C PHE A 61 26.29 -1.87 -4.59
N SER A 62 26.39 -2.62 -5.68
CA SER A 62 27.61 -2.64 -6.52
C SER A 62 27.70 -1.43 -7.46
N HIS A 63 26.57 -0.91 -7.98
CA HIS A 63 26.53 0.18 -8.95
C HIS A 63 26.39 1.57 -8.28
N GLY A 64 26.09 1.63 -7.00
CA GLY A 64 26.08 2.85 -6.20
C GLY A 64 25.12 3.93 -6.72
N PRO A 65 25.53 5.21 -6.73
CA PRO A 65 24.65 6.33 -7.00
C PRO A 65 24.16 6.43 -8.46
N MET A 66 24.65 5.57 -9.36
CA MET A 66 24.17 5.56 -10.75
C MET A 66 22.73 5.07 -10.90
N VAL A 67 22.28 4.18 -10.00
CA VAL A 67 21.04 3.41 -10.20
C VAL A 67 20.07 3.46 -9.02
N SER A 68 20.43 4.10 -7.90
CA SER A 68 19.64 4.08 -6.67
C SER A 68 19.02 5.45 -6.37
N ASP A 69 17.76 5.46 -5.98
CA ASP A 69 17.00 6.66 -5.62
C ASP A 69 17.52 7.35 -4.33
N LEU A 70 18.32 6.68 -3.49
CA LEU A 70 18.99 7.32 -2.35
C LEU A 70 19.78 8.57 -2.76
N ARG A 71 20.27 8.63 -4.01
CA ARG A 71 20.91 9.80 -4.59
C ARG A 71 20.03 11.06 -4.54
N ILE A 72 18.73 10.91 -4.76
CA ILE A 72 17.74 12.00 -4.71
C ILE A 72 17.74 12.64 -3.32
N PHE A 73 17.62 11.80 -2.28
CA PHE A 73 17.52 12.23 -0.88
C PHE A 73 18.84 12.83 -0.38
N MET A 74 19.96 12.21 -0.72
CA MET A 74 21.29 12.73 -0.36
C MET A 74 21.55 14.09 -1.02
N THR A 75 21.11 14.30 -2.28
CA THR A 75 21.18 15.59 -2.95
C THR A 75 20.35 16.65 -2.23
N GLY A 76 19.09 16.35 -1.91
CA GLY A 76 18.23 17.27 -1.17
C GLY A 76 18.80 17.64 0.21
N LEU A 77 19.38 16.66 0.92
CA LEU A 77 20.05 16.89 2.19
C LEU A 77 21.31 17.78 2.07
N ASP A 78 22.10 17.59 1.03
CA ASP A 78 23.26 18.44 0.75
C ASP A 78 22.84 19.88 0.50
N MET A 79 21.84 20.08 -0.36
CA MET A 79 21.25 21.42 -0.63
C MET A 79 20.74 22.10 0.65
N MET A 80 20.05 21.34 1.53
CA MET A 80 19.60 21.89 2.83
C MET A 80 20.79 22.32 3.71
N ARG A 81 21.84 21.51 3.78
CA ARG A 81 23.02 21.76 4.62
C ARG A 81 23.90 22.90 4.09
N SER A 82 23.95 23.07 2.76
CA SER A 82 24.70 24.12 2.08
C SER A 82 23.94 25.47 2.04
N GLY A 83 22.73 25.54 2.62
CA GLY A 83 21.90 26.74 2.61
C GLY A 83 21.16 26.95 1.26
N GLU A 84 21.20 25.97 0.37
CA GLU A 84 20.53 25.99 -0.92
C GLU A 84 19.08 25.46 -0.86
N GLY A 85 18.52 25.21 0.33
CA GLY A 85 17.19 24.63 0.54
C GLY A 85 16.06 25.37 -0.18
N ARG A 86 16.17 26.71 -0.35
CA ARG A 86 15.21 27.51 -1.11
C ARG A 86 15.18 27.20 -2.61
N GLN A 87 16.22 26.55 -3.14
CA GLN A 87 16.34 26.17 -4.55
C GLN A 87 16.05 24.67 -4.76
N LEU A 88 15.53 23.98 -3.73
CA LEU A 88 15.34 22.52 -3.71
C LEU A 88 14.51 22.02 -4.90
N TYR A 89 13.58 22.80 -5.41
CA TYR A 89 12.70 22.43 -6.54
C TYR A 89 13.14 23.03 -7.89
N ARG A 90 14.40 23.45 -7.99
CA ARG A 90 14.98 23.94 -9.25
C ARG A 90 15.89 22.86 -9.82
N PHE A 91 15.65 22.43 -11.06
CA PHE A 91 16.44 21.38 -11.72
C PHE A 91 17.91 21.73 -11.89
N ASP A 92 18.20 22.98 -12.28
CA ASP A 92 19.57 23.47 -12.44
C ASP A 92 20.37 23.41 -11.12
N ALA A 93 19.74 23.76 -10.01
CA ALA A 93 20.35 23.70 -8.68
C ALA A 93 20.55 22.24 -8.21
N GLN A 94 19.56 21.37 -8.43
CA GLN A 94 19.68 19.96 -8.11
C GLN A 94 20.76 19.26 -8.95
N GLU A 95 20.83 19.56 -10.24
CA GLU A 95 21.85 19.02 -11.14
C GLU A 95 23.26 19.45 -10.70
N ALA A 96 23.45 20.74 -10.39
CA ALA A 96 24.71 21.25 -9.86
C ALA A 96 25.11 20.54 -8.55
N ALA A 97 24.14 20.33 -7.63
CA ALA A 97 24.38 19.61 -6.38
C ALA A 97 24.74 18.13 -6.63
N GLN A 98 24.05 17.45 -7.56
CA GLN A 98 24.37 16.06 -7.91
C GLN A 98 25.74 15.93 -8.56
N CYS A 99 26.12 16.83 -9.44
CA CYS A 99 27.46 16.84 -10.04
C CYS A 99 28.57 17.09 -8.99
N ARG A 100 28.30 17.91 -7.96
CA ARG A 100 29.24 18.10 -6.85
C ARG A 100 29.41 16.84 -6.00
N LEU A 101 28.31 16.15 -5.71
CA LEU A 101 28.31 14.98 -4.84
C LEU A 101 28.82 13.70 -5.53
N TYR A 102 28.57 13.57 -6.83
CA TYR A 102 28.82 12.35 -7.60
C TYR A 102 29.56 12.65 -8.91
N PRO A 103 30.77 13.26 -8.85
CA PRO A 103 31.53 13.65 -10.04
C PRO A 103 31.94 12.48 -10.92
N GLU A 104 31.96 11.26 -10.35
CA GLU A 104 32.29 10.01 -11.07
C GLU A 104 31.12 9.45 -11.89
N THR A 105 29.92 10.05 -11.80
CA THR A 105 28.72 9.54 -12.50
C THR A 105 28.03 10.61 -13.36
N PRO A 106 28.76 11.39 -14.21
CA PRO A 106 28.15 12.49 -14.96
C PRO A 106 27.12 12.01 -15.99
N GLN A 107 27.27 10.78 -16.51
CA GLN A 107 26.34 10.16 -17.46
C GLN A 107 25.05 9.65 -16.81
N ALA A 108 24.95 9.64 -15.50
CA ALA A 108 23.75 9.21 -14.81
C ALA A 108 22.58 10.20 -14.93
N GLY A 109 22.87 11.43 -15.42
CA GLY A 109 21.87 12.49 -15.58
C GLY A 109 21.29 12.98 -14.25
N LEU A 110 20.39 13.95 -14.32
CA LEU A 110 19.66 14.45 -13.17
C LEU A 110 18.58 13.43 -12.74
N LEU A 111 18.61 13.02 -11.48
CA LEU A 111 17.53 12.29 -10.82
C LEU A 111 16.87 13.27 -9.81
N PRO A 112 15.71 13.88 -10.13
CA PRO A 112 15.21 15.02 -9.37
C PRO A 112 14.54 14.60 -8.06
N PHE A 113 14.78 15.37 -6.99
CA PHE A 113 13.98 15.31 -5.76
C PHE A 113 12.63 15.96 -6.03
N ASN A 114 11.57 15.16 -6.01
CA ASN A 114 10.20 15.56 -6.35
C ASN A 114 9.19 15.34 -5.23
N HIS A 115 9.65 15.15 -4.02
CA HIS A 115 8.84 14.95 -2.84
C HIS A 115 8.71 16.24 -2.01
N LEU A 116 7.82 16.24 -0.99
CA LEU A 116 7.74 17.36 -0.05
C LEU A 116 9.00 17.43 0.83
N ALA A 117 9.54 18.63 1.03
CA ALA A 117 10.85 18.84 1.65
C ALA A 117 10.98 18.25 3.06
N TYR A 118 9.88 18.17 3.86
CA TYR A 118 9.94 17.58 5.20
C TYR A 118 10.42 16.12 5.21
N GLU A 119 10.24 15.39 4.11
CA GLU A 119 10.71 14.01 3.95
C GLU A 119 12.22 13.87 4.14
N LEU A 120 12.99 14.89 3.77
CA LEU A 120 14.44 14.91 3.96
C LEU A 120 14.84 14.75 5.44
N LEU A 121 13.96 15.10 6.38
CA LEU A 121 14.21 14.89 7.80
C LEU A 121 14.26 13.39 8.15
N LEU A 122 13.57 12.52 7.40
CA LEU A 122 13.66 11.07 7.60
C LEU A 122 15.06 10.54 7.31
N TYR A 123 15.74 11.15 6.33
CA TYR A 123 17.09 10.77 5.90
C TYR A 123 18.20 11.53 6.66
N TRP A 124 17.84 12.46 7.55
CA TRP A 124 18.80 13.26 8.31
C TRP A 124 19.85 12.42 9.06
N PRO A 125 19.51 11.25 9.66
CA PRO A 125 20.51 10.43 10.36
C PRO A 125 21.65 9.94 9.46
N VAL A 126 21.41 9.79 8.15
CA VAL A 126 22.42 9.32 7.19
C VAL A 126 23.06 10.45 6.37
N ALA A 127 22.65 11.70 6.59
CA ALA A 127 23.05 12.87 5.78
C ALA A 127 24.55 13.14 5.71
N ARG A 128 25.34 12.64 6.67
CA ARG A 128 26.81 12.84 6.73
C ARG A 128 27.62 11.60 6.37
N LEU A 129 26.95 10.50 6.07
CA LEU A 129 27.61 9.24 5.74
C LEU A 129 28.04 9.22 4.28
N PRO A 130 29.17 8.57 3.94
CA PRO A 130 29.46 8.21 2.56
C PRO A 130 28.30 7.42 1.95
N TYR A 131 28.03 7.61 0.66
CA TYR A 131 26.85 7.06 -0.02
C TYR A 131 26.63 5.56 0.25
N ARG A 132 27.66 4.73 0.08
CA ARG A 132 27.55 3.28 0.32
C ARG A 132 27.19 2.95 1.77
N THR A 133 27.79 3.67 2.72
CA THR A 133 27.47 3.50 4.16
C THR A 133 26.04 3.93 4.43
N ALA A 134 25.61 5.05 3.87
CA ALA A 134 24.22 5.52 4.00
C ALA A 134 23.23 4.49 3.45
N LEU A 135 23.49 3.90 2.28
CA LEU A 135 22.65 2.86 1.67
C LEU A 135 22.55 1.61 2.55
N ILE A 136 23.69 1.14 3.10
CA ILE A 136 23.71 -0.02 4.02
C ILE A 136 22.92 0.28 5.30
N VAL A 137 23.16 1.42 5.94
CA VAL A 137 22.43 1.82 7.16
C VAL A 137 20.94 1.92 6.87
N TRP A 138 20.55 2.50 5.73
CA TRP A 138 19.16 2.60 5.32
C TRP A 138 18.52 1.25 5.03
N ALA A 139 19.25 0.33 4.40
CA ALA A 139 18.78 -1.04 4.16
C ALA A 139 18.57 -1.80 5.48
N VAL A 140 19.48 -1.68 6.45
CA VAL A 140 19.34 -2.27 7.80
C VAL A 140 18.13 -1.67 8.53
N PHE A 141 17.92 -0.35 8.43
CA PHE A 141 16.74 0.32 8.97
C PHE A 141 15.45 -0.22 8.33
N ASN A 142 15.40 -0.33 7.00
CA ASN A 142 14.27 -0.91 6.27
C ASN A 142 14.01 -2.37 6.65
N LEU A 143 15.06 -3.16 6.94
CA LEU A 143 14.90 -4.52 7.46
C LEU A 143 14.24 -4.51 8.84
N GLY A 144 14.65 -3.61 9.73
CA GLY A 144 14.00 -3.38 11.03
C GLY A 144 12.53 -3.00 10.89
N LEU A 145 12.21 -2.09 9.96
CA LEU A 145 10.82 -1.72 9.63
C LEU A 145 10.01 -2.92 9.14
N THR A 146 10.59 -3.79 8.33
CA THR A 146 9.92 -5.01 7.84
C THR A 146 9.48 -5.91 9.00
N PHE A 147 10.35 -6.14 9.99
CA PHE A 147 9.99 -6.92 11.18
C PHE A 147 8.96 -6.21 12.06
N LEU A 148 9.07 -4.89 12.22
CA LEU A 148 8.08 -4.08 12.95
C LEU A 148 6.70 -4.16 12.29
N ILE A 149 6.62 -3.98 10.96
CA ILE A 149 5.38 -4.10 10.20
C ILE A 149 4.79 -5.51 10.34
N ALA A 150 5.62 -6.55 10.20
CA ALA A 150 5.20 -7.93 10.39
C ALA A 150 4.61 -8.17 11.80
N TRP A 151 5.22 -7.59 12.83
CA TRP A 151 4.71 -7.63 14.19
C TRP A 151 3.38 -6.91 14.35
N LEU A 152 3.25 -5.71 13.79
CA LEU A 152 2.02 -4.92 13.81
C LEU A 152 0.87 -5.59 13.05
N MET A 153 1.18 -6.39 12.02
CA MET A 153 0.18 -7.13 11.22
C MET A 153 -0.29 -8.43 11.87
N LYS A 154 0.32 -8.89 12.97
CA LYS A 154 -0.08 -10.15 13.66
C LYS A 154 -1.58 -10.28 13.94
N PRO A 155 -2.31 -9.25 14.42
CA PRO A 155 -3.76 -9.35 14.67
C PRO A 155 -4.58 -9.62 13.42
N TYR A 156 -4.08 -9.21 12.24
CA TYR A 156 -4.76 -9.29 10.95
C TYR A 156 -4.42 -10.54 10.15
N THR A 157 -3.52 -11.39 10.66
CA THR A 157 -2.98 -12.57 9.98
C THR A 157 -3.06 -13.83 10.82
N GLY A 158 -4.06 -13.91 11.71
CA GLY A 158 -4.23 -15.02 12.66
C GLY A 158 -4.52 -16.35 11.98
N ASN A 159 -5.44 -16.37 11.02
CA ASN A 159 -5.80 -17.55 10.26
C ASN A 159 -4.65 -18.00 9.35
N LEU A 160 -4.04 -17.05 8.62
CA LEU A 160 -2.90 -17.33 7.75
C LEU A 160 -1.77 -18.01 8.51
N ARG A 161 -1.40 -17.47 9.67
CA ARG A 161 -0.33 -18.04 10.51
C ARG A 161 -0.70 -19.42 11.05
N ARG A 162 -1.96 -19.62 11.45
CA ARG A 162 -2.45 -20.92 11.95
C ARG A 162 -2.40 -22.00 10.87
N VAL A 163 -2.83 -21.64 9.65
CA VAL A 163 -2.93 -22.58 8.53
C VAL A 163 -1.56 -22.89 7.93
N THR A 164 -0.70 -21.90 7.74
CA THR A 164 0.58 -22.07 7.06
C THR A 164 1.75 -22.37 8.02
N GLY A 165 1.72 -21.84 9.23
CA GLY A 165 2.85 -21.86 10.17
C GLY A 165 4.01 -20.95 9.77
N ILE A 166 3.86 -20.14 8.69
CA ILE A 166 4.91 -19.28 8.16
C ILE A 166 4.87 -17.92 8.86
N PRO A 167 6.01 -17.39 9.34
CA PRO A 167 6.10 -16.03 9.88
C PRO A 167 5.72 -14.96 8.87
N VAL A 168 4.95 -13.94 9.30
CA VAL A 168 4.51 -12.83 8.43
C VAL A 168 5.68 -12.10 7.77
N ALA A 169 6.82 -11.99 8.48
CA ALA A 169 8.03 -11.36 7.93
C ALA A 169 8.53 -12.03 6.64
N LEU A 170 8.36 -13.37 6.50
CA LEU A 170 8.77 -14.08 5.28
C LEU A 170 7.88 -13.71 4.08
N TYR A 171 6.59 -13.43 4.30
CA TYR A 171 5.72 -12.92 3.22
C TYR A 171 6.14 -11.52 2.77
N LEU A 172 6.53 -10.65 3.71
CA LEU A 172 7.04 -9.32 3.37
C LEU A 172 8.36 -9.42 2.60
N LEU A 173 9.33 -10.19 3.12
CA LEU A 173 10.64 -10.36 2.48
C LEU A 173 10.54 -11.15 1.16
N GLY A 174 9.55 -12.03 1.01
CA GLY A 174 9.24 -12.71 -0.24
C GLY A 174 8.45 -11.85 -1.22
N PHE A 175 8.02 -10.64 -0.87
CA PHE A 175 7.32 -9.75 -1.77
C PHE A 175 8.31 -8.80 -2.46
N TYR A 176 8.51 -8.98 -3.76
CA TYR A 176 9.55 -8.29 -4.53
C TYR A 176 9.61 -6.77 -4.30
N PRO A 177 8.49 -5.99 -4.29
CA PRO A 177 8.53 -4.56 -4.06
C PRO A 177 9.15 -4.17 -2.70
N VAL A 178 9.01 -5.00 -1.67
CA VAL A 178 9.60 -4.74 -0.34
C VAL A 178 11.13 -4.78 -0.39
N VAL A 179 11.68 -5.80 -1.06
CA VAL A 179 13.15 -5.94 -1.12
C VAL A 179 13.76 -4.98 -2.14
N TYR A 180 13.00 -4.60 -3.16
CA TYR A 180 13.38 -3.56 -4.11
C TYR A 180 13.72 -2.23 -3.40
N VAL A 181 12.93 -1.88 -2.36
CA VAL A 181 13.15 -0.69 -1.51
C VAL A 181 14.53 -0.66 -0.86
N PHE A 182 15.09 -1.82 -0.50
CA PHE A 182 16.42 -1.87 0.14
C PHE A 182 17.53 -1.40 -0.80
N GLY A 183 17.49 -1.83 -2.05
CA GLY A 183 18.48 -1.45 -3.06
C GLY A 183 18.34 -0.01 -3.54
N GLU A 184 17.11 0.46 -3.67
CA GLU A 184 16.82 1.83 -4.08
C GLU A 184 17.04 2.86 -2.95
N GLY A 185 17.14 2.42 -1.69
CA GLY A 185 17.23 3.32 -0.55
C GLY A 185 15.98 4.16 -0.33
N GLN A 186 14.82 3.62 -0.73
CA GLN A 186 13.51 4.28 -0.69
C GLN A 186 12.86 4.19 0.69
N ASP A 187 11.81 4.99 0.88
CA ASP A 187 11.02 5.16 2.10
C ASP A 187 9.64 4.47 2.08
N SER A 188 9.37 3.69 1.05
CA SER A 188 8.06 3.04 0.88
C SER A 188 7.67 2.12 2.05
N LEU A 189 8.65 1.60 2.81
CA LEU A 189 8.38 0.87 4.06
C LEU A 189 7.94 1.80 5.19
N ILE A 190 8.42 3.06 5.24
CA ILE A 190 7.90 4.06 6.16
C ILE A 190 6.45 4.40 5.78
N PHE A 191 6.16 4.57 4.49
CA PHE A 191 4.79 4.75 4.01
C PHE A 191 3.88 3.60 4.47
N LEU A 192 4.27 2.36 4.23
CA LEU A 192 3.52 1.17 4.66
C LEU A 192 3.35 1.13 6.18
N LEU A 193 4.39 1.44 6.96
CA LEU A 193 4.31 1.51 8.41
C LEU A 193 3.25 2.52 8.86
N LEU A 194 3.25 3.73 8.29
CA LEU A 194 2.27 4.77 8.61
C LEU A 194 0.84 4.35 8.25
N VAL A 195 0.65 3.67 7.11
CA VAL A 195 -0.64 3.10 6.73
C VAL A 195 -1.09 2.02 7.73
N VAL A 196 -0.21 1.11 8.14
CA VAL A 196 -0.52 0.06 9.13
C VAL A 196 -0.83 0.66 10.51
N LEU A 197 -0.07 1.66 10.93
CA LEU A 197 -0.33 2.38 12.19
C LEU A 197 -1.65 3.14 12.15
N SER A 198 -1.98 3.77 11.01
CA SER A 198 -3.28 4.43 10.80
C SER A 198 -4.43 3.42 10.86
N LEU A 199 -4.31 2.27 10.21
CA LEU A 199 -5.27 1.16 10.32
C LEU A 199 -5.46 0.74 11.77
N ARG A 200 -4.38 0.49 12.50
CA ARG A 200 -4.44 0.10 13.91
C ARG A 200 -5.07 1.15 14.80
N ALA A 201 -4.73 2.42 14.60
CA ALA A 201 -5.33 3.52 15.34
C ALA A 201 -6.85 3.59 15.09
N LEU A 202 -7.28 3.41 13.84
CA LEU A 202 -8.69 3.36 13.48
C LEU A 202 -9.41 2.18 14.13
N ASP A 203 -8.82 1.00 14.10
CA ASP A 203 -9.34 -0.25 14.66
C ASP A 203 -9.52 -0.16 16.21
N HIS A 204 -8.66 0.62 16.87
CA HIS A 204 -8.75 0.91 18.31
C HIS A 204 -9.64 2.15 18.63
N GLY A 205 -10.42 2.65 17.68
CA GLY A 205 -11.31 3.81 17.87
C GLY A 205 -10.59 5.17 17.97
N ARG A 206 -9.26 5.21 17.80
CA ARG A 206 -8.45 6.45 17.84
C ARG A 206 -8.48 7.19 16.51
N THR A 207 -9.68 7.61 16.11
CA THR A 207 -9.94 8.12 14.75
C THR A 207 -9.10 9.35 14.38
N PHE A 208 -8.96 10.33 15.31
CA PHE A 208 -8.10 11.51 15.07
C PHE A 208 -6.66 11.10 14.80
N LEU A 209 -6.13 10.21 15.64
CA LEU A 209 -4.75 9.71 15.51
C LEU A 209 -4.54 8.94 14.21
N ALA A 210 -5.55 8.17 13.75
CA ALA A 210 -5.48 7.48 12.47
C ALA A 210 -5.28 8.45 11.30
N GLY A 211 -6.03 9.55 11.28
CA GLY A 211 -5.86 10.60 10.27
C GLY A 211 -4.53 11.32 10.38
N PHE A 212 -4.12 11.71 11.58
CA PHE A 212 -2.84 12.39 11.82
C PHE A 212 -1.65 11.54 11.34
N ILE A 213 -1.63 10.25 11.69
CA ILE A 213 -0.57 9.33 11.26
C ILE A 213 -0.54 9.20 9.72
N LEU A 214 -1.72 9.04 9.07
CA LEU A 214 -1.76 8.93 7.62
C LEU A 214 -1.27 10.20 6.92
N ALA A 215 -1.50 11.38 7.51
CA ALA A 215 -1.01 12.64 6.96
C ALA A 215 0.53 12.72 6.96
N LEU A 216 1.21 12.07 7.91
CA LEU A 216 2.67 11.97 7.90
C LEU A 216 3.21 11.17 6.71
N ALA A 217 2.37 10.44 5.99
CA ALA A 217 2.71 9.75 4.76
C ALA A 217 2.58 10.63 3.50
N CYS A 218 2.28 11.93 3.64
CA CYS A 218 2.10 12.87 2.53
C CYS A 218 3.40 13.20 1.76
N PHE A 219 4.55 12.61 2.10
CA PHE A 219 5.69 12.62 1.17
C PHE A 219 5.32 11.91 -0.16
N LYS A 220 4.44 10.91 -0.12
CA LYS A 220 3.74 10.35 -1.28
C LYS A 220 2.28 10.80 -1.27
N PHE A 221 2.08 12.14 -1.38
CA PHE A 221 0.77 12.79 -1.16
C PHE A 221 -0.34 12.21 -2.03
N HIS A 222 -0.06 11.87 -3.29
CA HIS A 222 -1.02 11.29 -4.23
C HIS A 222 -1.59 9.95 -3.74
N LEU A 223 -0.80 9.15 -3.03
CA LEU A 223 -1.24 7.89 -2.43
C LEU A 223 -1.96 8.14 -1.09
N ALA A 224 -1.39 8.98 -0.23
CA ALA A 224 -1.95 9.27 1.09
C ALA A 224 -3.33 9.96 0.99
N LEU A 225 -3.49 10.93 0.06
CA LEU A 225 -4.75 11.63 -0.18
C LEU A 225 -5.83 10.69 -0.72
N ALA A 226 -5.49 9.79 -1.65
CA ALA A 226 -6.43 8.81 -2.19
C ALA A 226 -6.93 7.86 -1.09
N ILE A 227 -6.02 7.34 -0.24
CA ILE A 227 -6.39 6.49 0.89
C ILE A 227 -7.25 7.29 1.90
N ALA A 228 -6.87 8.53 2.24
CA ALA A 228 -7.63 9.37 3.16
C ALA A 228 -9.04 9.67 2.65
N PHE A 229 -9.18 9.94 1.35
CA PHE A 229 -10.48 10.13 0.70
C PHE A 229 -11.37 8.87 0.87
N LEU A 230 -10.85 7.70 0.52
CA LEU A 230 -11.61 6.46 0.54
C LEU A 230 -11.90 5.96 1.97
N VAL A 231 -10.96 6.15 2.91
CA VAL A 231 -11.07 5.62 4.28
C VAL A 231 -11.74 6.58 5.25
N PHE A 232 -11.59 7.89 5.06
CA PHE A 232 -12.08 8.89 6.02
C PHE A 232 -13.20 9.75 5.47
N LEU A 233 -13.07 10.30 4.24
CA LEU A 233 -14.05 11.24 3.71
C LEU A 233 -15.34 10.55 3.31
N LEU A 234 -15.28 9.46 2.55
CA LEU A 234 -16.47 8.72 2.12
C LEU A 234 -17.30 8.18 3.31
N PRO A 235 -16.65 7.54 4.34
CA PRO A 235 -17.38 7.13 5.54
C PRO A 235 -17.71 8.27 6.52
N ARG A 236 -17.46 9.53 6.16
CA ARG A 236 -17.73 10.74 6.97
C ARG A 236 -17.08 10.71 8.36
N ARG A 237 -15.85 10.23 8.45
CA ARG A 237 -15.06 10.17 9.70
C ARG A 237 -14.40 11.53 9.98
N TRP A 238 -15.19 12.53 10.37
CA TRP A 238 -14.75 13.92 10.51
C TRP A 238 -13.58 14.09 11.48
N ARG A 239 -13.53 13.31 12.58
CA ARG A 239 -12.38 13.34 13.50
C ARG A 239 -11.08 12.86 12.84
N ALA A 240 -11.14 11.85 11.97
CA ALA A 240 -9.97 11.40 11.22
C ALA A 240 -9.55 12.45 10.19
N LEU A 241 -10.50 13.08 9.50
CA LEU A 241 -10.20 14.19 8.59
C LEU A 241 -9.57 15.38 9.32
N ALA A 242 -10.05 15.72 10.52
CA ALA A 242 -9.42 16.76 11.34
C ALA A 242 -7.97 16.39 11.70
N GLY A 243 -7.73 15.13 12.10
CA GLY A 243 -6.37 14.63 12.34
C GLY A 243 -5.50 14.71 11.09
N PHE A 244 -6.05 14.31 9.94
CA PHE A 244 -5.34 14.39 8.66
C PHE A 244 -5.02 15.84 8.25
N ALA A 245 -5.94 16.77 8.47
CA ALA A 245 -5.72 18.20 8.20
C ALA A 245 -4.64 18.79 9.11
N VAL A 246 -4.65 18.45 10.41
CA VAL A 246 -3.62 18.91 11.36
C VAL A 246 -2.24 18.34 10.99
N GLY A 247 -2.15 17.02 10.73
CA GLY A 247 -0.90 16.40 10.31
C GLY A 247 -0.41 16.94 8.96
N GLY A 248 -1.33 17.13 8.00
CA GLY A 248 -1.03 17.74 6.70
C GLY A 248 -0.53 19.17 6.83
N GLY A 249 -1.19 19.97 7.68
CA GLY A 249 -0.71 21.33 8.00
C GLY A 249 0.70 21.34 8.59
N LEU A 250 1.01 20.37 9.48
CA LEU A 250 2.35 20.22 10.06
C LEU A 250 3.41 19.92 9.00
N VAL A 251 3.18 18.93 8.12
CA VAL A 251 4.18 18.56 7.10
C VAL A 251 4.38 19.68 6.07
N VAL A 252 3.31 20.42 5.73
CA VAL A 252 3.41 21.61 4.88
C VAL A 252 4.19 22.72 5.58
N ALA A 253 3.92 23.00 6.86
CA ALA A 253 4.64 24.00 7.64
C ALA A 253 6.14 23.69 7.74
N ILE A 254 6.51 22.43 7.99
CA ILE A 254 7.91 21.99 7.97
C ILE A 254 8.54 22.19 6.59
N SER A 255 7.84 21.81 5.54
CA SER A 255 8.35 21.98 4.16
C SER A 255 8.54 23.47 3.81
N LEU A 256 7.61 24.33 4.23
CA LEU A 256 7.74 25.78 4.07
C LEU A 256 8.91 26.35 4.88
N ALA A 257 9.19 25.83 6.07
CA ALA A 257 10.36 26.24 6.86
C ALA A 257 11.69 25.90 6.16
N ILE A 258 11.72 24.80 5.39
CA ILE A 258 12.91 24.35 4.64
C ILE A 258 13.09 25.15 3.36
N VAL A 259 12.04 25.22 2.52
CA VAL A 259 12.11 25.77 1.17
C VAL A 259 11.75 27.25 1.11
N GLY A 260 10.95 27.72 2.07
CA GLY A 260 10.42 29.07 2.06
C GLY A 260 9.08 29.22 1.32
N PRO A 261 8.59 30.48 1.16
CA PRO A 261 7.24 30.74 0.63
C PRO A 261 7.05 30.32 -0.83
N ASN A 262 8.13 30.16 -1.59
CA ASN A 262 8.07 29.74 -3.00
C ASN A 262 7.61 28.31 -3.19
N LEU A 263 7.51 27.50 -2.13
CA LEU A 263 7.03 26.11 -2.20
C LEU A 263 5.76 25.95 -3.04
N ALA A 264 4.78 26.86 -2.86
CA ALA A 264 3.50 26.78 -3.53
C ALA A 264 3.59 27.04 -5.07
N ALA A 265 4.60 27.74 -5.53
CA ALA A 265 4.84 28.02 -6.94
C ALA A 265 5.83 27.04 -7.57
N ASP A 266 6.96 26.78 -6.89
CA ASP A 266 8.08 26.03 -7.44
C ASP A 266 7.77 24.53 -7.49
N TYR A 267 7.14 23.96 -6.47
CA TYR A 267 6.84 22.54 -6.41
C TYR A 267 5.89 22.06 -7.52
N PRO A 268 4.71 22.68 -7.74
CA PRO A 268 3.84 22.29 -8.85
C PRO A 268 4.48 22.56 -10.22
N THR A 269 5.31 23.60 -10.35
CA THR A 269 6.02 23.91 -11.59
C THR A 269 7.03 22.82 -11.91
N MET A 270 7.83 22.41 -10.93
CA MET A 270 8.80 21.31 -11.05
C MET A 270 8.11 19.99 -11.45
N LEU A 271 6.98 19.64 -10.81
CA LEU A 271 6.23 18.42 -11.16
C LEU A 271 5.73 18.43 -12.61
N ARG A 272 5.25 19.57 -13.10
CA ARG A 272 4.83 19.72 -14.52
C ARG A 272 6.01 19.58 -15.47
N GLN A 273 7.14 20.20 -15.15
CA GLN A 273 8.36 20.08 -15.96
C GLN A 273 8.87 18.65 -16.01
N GLN A 274 8.79 17.92 -14.90
CA GLN A 274 9.24 16.53 -14.82
C GLN A 274 8.46 15.58 -15.76
N GLU A 275 7.19 15.87 -16.07
CA GLU A 275 6.41 15.10 -17.05
C GLU A 275 7.00 15.15 -18.46
N THR A 276 7.75 16.18 -18.78
CA THR A 276 8.35 16.41 -20.11
C THR A 276 9.84 16.11 -20.16
N MET A 277 10.49 15.82 -19.02
CA MET A 277 11.91 15.48 -18.96
C MET A 277 12.19 14.12 -19.59
N THR A 278 13.19 14.10 -20.48
CA THR A 278 13.75 12.86 -21.02
C THR A 278 15.28 12.90 -20.86
N PRO A 279 15.93 11.79 -20.47
CA PRO A 279 15.36 10.45 -20.19
C PRO A 279 14.92 10.21 -18.73
N TRP A 280 15.08 11.18 -17.83
CA TRP A 280 14.96 11.02 -16.37
C TRP A 280 13.66 11.57 -15.78
N GLY A 281 12.70 11.92 -16.62
CA GLY A 281 11.35 12.21 -16.19
C GLY A 281 10.59 10.97 -15.74
N PHE A 282 9.29 11.12 -15.52
CA PHE A 282 8.46 9.95 -15.27
C PHE A 282 8.51 8.98 -16.45
N ILE A 283 8.75 7.70 -16.16
CA ILE A 283 8.78 6.65 -17.16
C ILE A 283 7.51 5.80 -17.01
N PRO A 284 6.38 6.24 -17.62
CA PRO A 284 5.07 5.66 -17.34
C PRO A 284 4.95 4.19 -17.68
N TRP A 285 5.64 3.71 -18.72
CA TRP A 285 5.60 2.29 -19.08
C TRP A 285 6.28 1.36 -18.06
N PHE A 286 7.03 1.90 -17.09
CA PHE A 286 7.51 1.14 -15.93
C PHE A 286 6.53 1.16 -14.76
N MET A 287 5.45 1.93 -14.82
CA MET A 287 4.46 1.98 -13.75
C MET A 287 3.60 0.71 -13.75
N PRO A 288 3.53 -0.05 -12.65
CA PRO A 288 2.76 -1.28 -12.55
C PRO A 288 1.27 -0.99 -12.22
N ASN A 289 0.61 -0.12 -13.01
CA ASN A 289 -0.76 0.31 -12.82
C ASN A 289 -1.47 0.59 -14.16
N LEU A 290 -2.69 1.15 -14.09
CA LEU A 290 -3.50 1.46 -15.28
C LEU A 290 -2.78 2.40 -16.24
N ARG A 291 -2.10 3.44 -15.73
CA ARG A 291 -1.32 4.38 -16.55
C ARG A 291 -0.23 3.66 -17.33
N GLY A 292 0.57 2.86 -16.65
CA GLY A 292 1.66 2.13 -17.30
C GLY A 292 1.19 1.15 -18.36
N LEU A 293 0.08 0.45 -18.08
CA LEU A 293 -0.51 -0.48 -19.06
C LEU A 293 -0.99 0.25 -20.32
N LEU A 294 -1.78 1.31 -20.16
CA LEU A 294 -2.37 2.04 -21.28
C LEU A 294 -1.30 2.77 -22.09
N GLN A 295 -0.33 3.42 -21.45
CA GLN A 295 0.75 4.07 -22.18
C GLN A 295 1.60 3.06 -22.95
N TRP A 296 1.94 1.92 -22.33
CA TRP A 296 2.69 0.87 -23.02
C TRP A 296 1.89 0.27 -24.18
N GLY A 297 0.60 0.02 -24.00
CA GLY A 297 -0.26 -0.62 -25.02
C GLY A 297 -0.64 0.30 -26.18
N LEU A 298 -0.85 1.60 -25.90
CA LEU A 298 -1.41 2.55 -26.88
C LEU A 298 -0.35 3.46 -27.51
N SER A 299 0.85 3.63 -26.94
CA SER A 299 1.88 4.56 -27.40
C SER A 299 2.37 4.31 -28.84
N ARG A 300 2.10 3.13 -29.40
CA ARG A 300 2.39 2.83 -30.81
C ARG A 300 1.33 3.35 -31.79
N ARG A 301 0.18 3.80 -31.29
CA ARG A 301 -0.98 4.19 -32.10
C ARG A 301 -1.53 5.57 -31.77
N LEU A 302 -1.33 6.05 -30.55
CA LEU A 302 -1.87 7.29 -30.05
C LEU A 302 -0.76 8.12 -29.41
N ASP A 303 -0.91 9.43 -29.50
CA ASP A 303 -0.04 10.38 -28.82
C ASP A 303 -0.38 10.50 -27.34
N ILE A 304 0.57 11.03 -26.54
CA ILE A 304 0.38 11.19 -25.11
C ILE A 304 -0.84 12.05 -24.76
N GLY A 305 -1.12 13.07 -25.58
CA GLY A 305 -2.30 13.93 -25.43
C GLY A 305 -3.63 13.20 -25.59
N GLU A 306 -3.66 12.14 -26.36
CA GLU A 306 -4.85 11.28 -26.55
C GLU A 306 -4.94 10.20 -25.48
N ILE A 307 -3.80 9.67 -25.02
CA ILE A 307 -3.74 8.60 -24.01
C ILE A 307 -4.12 9.10 -22.62
N VAL A 308 -3.65 10.32 -22.24
CA VAL A 308 -3.90 10.87 -20.88
C VAL A 308 -5.38 11.02 -20.55
N PRO A 309 -6.26 11.56 -21.43
CA PRO A 309 -7.70 11.60 -21.18
C PRO A 309 -8.32 10.21 -20.97
N ILE A 310 -7.87 9.20 -21.72
CA ILE A 310 -8.34 7.81 -21.58
C ILE A 310 -7.96 7.27 -20.19
N ILE A 311 -6.71 7.50 -19.76
CA ILE A 311 -6.23 7.09 -18.43
C ILE A 311 -7.09 7.75 -17.35
N LEU A 312 -7.29 9.06 -17.42
CA LEU A 312 -8.05 9.81 -16.44
C LEU A 312 -9.52 9.35 -16.38
N MET A 313 -10.15 9.15 -17.54
CA MET A 313 -11.52 8.65 -17.62
C MET A 313 -11.66 7.26 -16.99
N LEU A 314 -10.80 6.31 -17.34
CA LEU A 314 -10.85 4.96 -16.78
C LEU A 314 -10.50 4.95 -15.29
N SER A 315 -9.54 5.76 -14.86
CA SER A 315 -9.22 5.94 -13.45
C SER A 315 -10.41 6.51 -12.67
N ALA A 316 -11.12 7.48 -13.23
CA ALA A 316 -12.33 8.05 -12.64
C ALA A 316 -13.46 7.01 -12.54
N VAL A 317 -13.67 6.18 -13.57
CA VAL A 317 -14.66 5.10 -13.56
C VAL A 317 -14.33 4.07 -12.47
N ILE A 318 -13.10 3.57 -12.43
CA ILE A 318 -12.65 2.58 -11.43
C ILE A 318 -12.72 3.18 -10.03
N GLY A 319 -12.20 4.39 -9.85
CA GLY A 319 -12.23 5.11 -8.58
C GLY A 319 -13.66 5.36 -8.07
N SER A 320 -14.57 5.77 -8.95
CA SER A 320 -15.98 5.98 -8.63
C SER A 320 -16.69 4.67 -8.29
N ALA A 321 -16.41 3.58 -9.01
CA ALA A 321 -16.96 2.26 -8.69
C ALA A 321 -16.47 1.79 -7.31
N ALA A 322 -15.18 1.92 -7.01
CA ALA A 322 -14.64 1.57 -5.70
C ALA A 322 -15.21 2.48 -4.59
N ALA A 323 -15.32 3.78 -4.84
CA ALA A 323 -15.94 4.73 -3.90
C ALA A 323 -17.41 4.36 -3.63
N TYR A 324 -18.18 4.03 -4.67
CA TYR A 324 -19.55 3.55 -4.54
C TYR A 324 -19.64 2.26 -3.71
N LEU A 325 -18.75 1.28 -3.96
CA LEU A 325 -18.69 0.04 -3.22
C LEU A 325 -18.37 0.29 -1.73
N ILE A 326 -17.38 1.15 -1.45
CA ILE A 326 -17.04 1.54 -0.09
C ILE A 326 -18.24 2.21 0.60
N TRP A 327 -18.87 3.18 -0.07
CA TRP A 327 -20.05 3.88 0.46
C TRP A 327 -21.24 2.94 0.70
N ARG A 328 -21.50 2.02 -0.23
CA ARG A 328 -22.64 1.09 -0.17
C ARG A 328 -22.44 -0.01 0.85
N CYS A 329 -21.22 -0.53 0.99
CA CYS A 329 -20.90 -1.62 1.91
C CYS A 329 -20.52 -1.15 3.32
N TRP A 330 -20.37 0.16 3.49
CA TRP A 330 -20.16 0.79 4.78
C TRP A 330 -21.52 0.83 5.52
N PRO A 331 -21.87 0.48 6.54
CA PRO A 331 -21.53 0.41 7.94
C PRO A 331 -21.46 -1.05 8.44
N GLY A 332 -20.37 -1.43 8.98
CA GLY A 332 -20.17 -2.79 9.53
C GLY A 332 -18.99 -3.52 8.91
N GLN A 333 -18.20 -2.88 8.03
CA GLN A 333 -16.98 -3.48 7.52
C GLN A 333 -15.81 -3.27 8.48
N ASP A 334 -15.07 -4.34 8.64
CA ASP A 334 -13.77 -4.42 9.26
C ASP A 334 -12.80 -3.40 8.62
N ALA A 335 -12.10 -2.63 9.45
CA ALA A 335 -11.18 -1.59 8.99
C ALA A 335 -10.06 -2.14 8.07
N ARG A 336 -9.61 -3.40 8.27
CA ARG A 336 -8.61 -4.05 7.40
C ARG A 336 -9.10 -4.23 5.98
N ARG A 337 -10.40 -4.55 5.77
CA ARG A 337 -11.01 -4.67 4.43
C ARG A 337 -11.11 -3.32 3.75
N LEU A 338 -11.50 -2.30 4.52
CA LEU A 338 -11.60 -0.94 4.00
C LEU A 338 -10.24 -0.41 3.51
N TYR A 339 -9.19 -0.56 4.34
CA TYR A 339 -7.83 -0.18 3.94
C TYR A 339 -7.35 -0.99 2.73
N SER A 340 -7.67 -2.30 2.69
CA SER A 340 -7.33 -3.15 1.54
C SER A 340 -7.97 -2.66 0.26
N LEU A 341 -9.26 -2.33 0.28
CA LEU A 341 -9.98 -1.76 -0.87
C LEU A 341 -9.39 -0.41 -1.29
N ALA A 342 -9.14 0.47 -0.32
CA ALA A 342 -8.57 1.79 -0.59
C ALA A 342 -7.18 1.68 -1.22
N ILE A 343 -6.30 0.83 -0.68
CA ILE A 343 -4.95 0.61 -1.22
C ILE A 343 -5.00 0.02 -2.63
N LEU A 344 -5.80 -1.03 -2.85
CA LEU A 344 -5.90 -1.66 -4.18
C LEU A 344 -6.44 -0.68 -5.22
N THR A 345 -7.45 0.12 -4.85
CA THR A 345 -7.97 1.18 -5.71
C THR A 345 -6.88 2.20 -6.03
N THR A 346 -6.17 2.69 -4.99
CA THR A 346 -5.10 3.67 -5.14
C THR A 346 -3.98 3.15 -6.04
N VAL A 347 -3.55 1.89 -5.87
CA VAL A 347 -2.56 1.25 -6.75
C VAL A 347 -3.01 1.24 -8.20
N LEU A 348 -4.28 0.91 -8.46
CA LEU A 348 -4.80 0.83 -9.82
C LEU A 348 -4.88 2.18 -10.52
N VAL A 349 -5.42 3.20 -9.82
CA VAL A 349 -5.79 4.48 -10.45
C VAL A 349 -4.78 5.59 -10.23
N SER A 350 -3.72 5.37 -9.43
CA SER A 350 -2.71 6.40 -9.21
C SER A 350 -2.09 6.84 -10.52
N TYR A 351 -2.03 8.16 -10.73
CA TYR A 351 -1.38 8.73 -11.90
C TYR A 351 0.14 8.53 -11.89
N HIS A 352 0.72 8.42 -10.71
CA HIS A 352 2.14 8.15 -10.50
C HIS A 352 2.30 6.99 -9.50
N LEU A 353 2.93 5.90 -9.94
CA LEU A 353 3.19 4.73 -9.10
C LEU A 353 4.37 3.95 -9.67
N HIS A 354 5.42 3.79 -8.88
CA HIS A 354 6.57 2.97 -9.23
C HIS A 354 6.59 1.62 -8.50
N MET A 355 7.54 0.76 -8.84
CA MET A 355 7.66 -0.58 -8.26
C MET A 355 7.79 -0.56 -6.74
N GLN A 356 8.55 0.39 -6.18
CA GLN A 356 8.70 0.55 -4.73
C GLN A 356 7.39 0.92 -4.02
N ASP A 357 6.47 1.62 -4.70
CA ASP A 357 5.19 2.02 -4.12
C ASP A 357 4.22 0.84 -3.99
N LEU A 358 4.40 -0.22 -4.79
CA LEU A 358 3.65 -1.47 -4.62
C LEU A 358 3.90 -2.14 -3.26
N THR A 359 4.90 -1.72 -2.50
CA THR A 359 5.13 -2.19 -1.14
C THR A 359 3.86 -2.09 -0.27
N MET A 360 3.03 -1.05 -0.47
CA MET A 360 1.77 -0.93 0.25
C MET A 360 0.75 -2.05 -0.08
N ALA A 361 0.86 -2.69 -1.24
CA ALA A 361 -0.03 -3.79 -1.65
C ALA A 361 0.19 -5.07 -0.83
N VAL A 362 1.27 -5.17 -0.05
CA VAL A 362 1.48 -6.30 0.86
C VAL A 362 0.40 -6.37 1.96
N LEU A 363 -0.13 -5.22 2.40
CA LEU A 363 -1.22 -5.18 3.39
C LEU A 363 -2.49 -5.88 2.86
N PRO A 364 -3.10 -5.46 1.74
CA PRO A 364 -4.25 -6.18 1.19
C PRO A 364 -3.93 -7.63 0.83
N MET A 365 -2.73 -7.94 0.35
CA MET A 365 -2.31 -9.32 0.09
C MET A 365 -2.39 -10.19 1.36
N LEU A 366 -1.80 -9.73 2.46
CA LEU A 366 -1.83 -10.46 3.74
C LEU A 366 -3.26 -10.61 4.28
N VAL A 367 -4.07 -9.55 4.20
CA VAL A 367 -5.47 -9.58 4.64
C VAL A 367 -6.26 -10.60 3.81
N LEU A 368 -6.09 -10.61 2.49
CA LEU A 368 -6.80 -11.55 1.61
C LEU A 368 -6.36 -12.99 1.81
N LEU A 369 -5.07 -13.22 2.03
CA LEU A 369 -4.54 -14.55 2.40
C LEU A 369 -5.10 -15.01 3.75
N ASP A 370 -5.25 -14.12 4.72
CA ASP A 370 -5.84 -14.44 6.02
C ASP A 370 -7.33 -14.79 5.90
N LEU A 371 -8.10 -14.02 5.12
CA LEU A 371 -9.51 -14.29 4.84
C LEU A 371 -9.69 -15.63 4.09
N ALA A 372 -8.82 -15.92 3.14
CA ALA A 372 -8.82 -17.21 2.45
C ALA A 372 -8.48 -18.37 3.37
N ALA A 373 -7.49 -18.20 4.24
CA ALA A 373 -7.13 -19.18 5.28
C ALA A 373 -8.26 -19.38 6.31
N GLY A 374 -9.11 -18.38 6.51
CA GLY A 374 -10.36 -18.46 7.29
C GLY A 374 -11.55 -19.08 6.53
N GLY A 375 -11.34 -19.55 5.29
CA GLY A 375 -12.41 -20.19 4.48
C GLY A 375 -13.35 -19.22 3.78
N GLU A 376 -13.03 -17.93 3.75
CA GLU A 376 -13.89 -16.93 3.09
C GLU A 376 -13.73 -16.92 1.56
N PHE A 377 -12.62 -17.44 1.02
CA PHE A 377 -12.33 -17.52 -0.41
C PHE A 377 -11.88 -18.92 -0.81
N SER A 378 -12.15 -19.31 -2.06
CA SER A 378 -11.69 -20.59 -2.60
C SER A 378 -10.17 -20.59 -2.86
N LEU A 379 -9.57 -21.78 -2.88
CA LEU A 379 -8.15 -21.96 -3.18
C LEU A 379 -7.76 -21.38 -4.55
N ALA A 380 -8.68 -21.40 -5.53
CA ALA A 380 -8.45 -20.83 -6.86
C ALA A 380 -8.08 -19.33 -6.80
N TRP A 381 -8.71 -18.55 -5.91
CA TRP A 381 -8.40 -17.13 -5.72
C TRP A 381 -7.04 -16.91 -5.09
N VAL A 382 -6.66 -17.78 -4.13
CA VAL A 382 -5.33 -17.75 -3.53
C VAL A 382 -4.26 -18.05 -4.58
N THR A 383 -4.49 -19.04 -5.43
CA THR A 383 -3.58 -19.39 -6.53
C THR A 383 -3.42 -18.24 -7.51
N LEU A 384 -4.52 -17.57 -7.88
CA LEU A 384 -4.48 -16.40 -8.77
C LEU A 384 -3.69 -15.23 -8.16
N LEU A 385 -3.89 -14.96 -6.86
CA LEU A 385 -3.12 -13.94 -6.13
C LEU A 385 -1.63 -14.25 -6.11
N LEU A 386 -1.27 -15.51 -5.81
CA LEU A 386 0.14 -15.95 -5.78
C LEU A 386 0.75 -15.91 -7.19
N ALA A 387 -0.01 -16.27 -8.22
CA ALA A 387 0.43 -16.16 -9.62
C ALA A 387 0.70 -14.71 -10.02
N ALA A 388 -0.13 -13.76 -9.57
CA ALA A 388 0.10 -12.34 -9.81
C ALA A 388 1.35 -11.82 -9.10
N VAL A 389 1.58 -12.24 -7.85
CA VAL A 389 2.80 -11.92 -7.11
C VAL A 389 4.02 -12.53 -7.81
N ALA A 390 3.95 -13.78 -8.27
CA ALA A 390 5.00 -14.42 -9.05
C ALA A 390 5.27 -13.68 -10.37
N GLY A 391 4.23 -13.16 -11.01
CA GLY A 391 4.34 -12.34 -12.22
C GLY A 391 5.19 -11.08 -12.04
N LEU A 392 5.21 -10.48 -10.83
CA LEU A 392 6.09 -9.35 -10.53
C LEU A 392 7.58 -9.69 -10.69
N TYR A 393 7.96 -10.93 -10.37
CA TYR A 393 9.33 -11.40 -10.57
C TYR A 393 9.64 -11.63 -12.06
N GLY A 394 8.67 -12.09 -12.84
CA GLY A 394 8.79 -12.28 -14.29
C GLY A 394 9.00 -10.99 -15.07
N TYR A 395 8.53 -9.85 -14.54
CA TYR A 395 8.65 -8.54 -15.15
C TYR A 395 10.09 -8.13 -15.48
N ARG A 396 11.08 -8.56 -14.67
CA ARG A 396 12.51 -8.26 -14.87
C ARG A 396 13.28 -9.37 -15.60
N LEU A 397 12.70 -10.55 -15.74
CA LEU A 397 13.42 -11.69 -16.32
C LEU A 397 13.29 -11.77 -17.85
N THR A 398 12.37 -11.00 -18.44
CA THR A 398 12.08 -11.09 -19.88
C THR A 398 12.19 -9.72 -20.53
N ALA A 399 13.08 -9.61 -21.51
CA ALA A 399 13.17 -8.46 -22.42
C ALA A 399 12.03 -8.45 -23.46
N GLU A 400 11.19 -9.50 -23.49
CA GLU A 400 10.15 -9.71 -24.48
C GLU A 400 8.84 -9.01 -24.10
N PRO A 401 8.12 -8.36 -25.05
CA PRO A 401 6.94 -7.57 -24.78
C PRO A 401 5.71 -8.38 -24.32
N PHE A 402 5.58 -9.63 -24.73
CA PHE A 402 4.38 -10.44 -24.45
C PHE A 402 4.26 -10.85 -22.96
N PRO A 403 5.31 -11.34 -22.29
CA PRO A 403 5.25 -11.61 -20.86
C PRO A 403 4.98 -10.37 -20.03
N VAL A 404 5.47 -9.19 -20.45
CA VAL A 404 5.24 -7.90 -19.80
C VAL A 404 3.74 -7.54 -19.85
N LEU A 405 3.05 -7.78 -20.97
CA LEU A 405 1.62 -7.54 -21.10
C LEU A 405 0.80 -8.46 -20.19
N LEU A 406 1.16 -9.74 -20.15
CA LEU A 406 0.48 -10.73 -19.29
C LEU A 406 0.66 -10.37 -17.80
N VAL A 407 1.88 -10.03 -17.39
CA VAL A 407 2.18 -9.62 -16.02
C VAL A 407 1.42 -8.35 -15.63
N ARG A 408 1.41 -7.34 -16.51
CA ARG A 408 0.68 -6.09 -16.28
C ARG A 408 -0.83 -6.32 -16.27
N GLY A 409 -1.34 -7.16 -17.16
CA GLY A 409 -2.73 -7.58 -17.18
C GLY A 409 -3.15 -8.28 -15.89
N CYS A 410 -2.32 -9.19 -15.38
CA CYS A 410 -2.54 -9.84 -14.09
C CYS A 410 -2.46 -8.87 -12.92
N LEU A 411 -1.52 -7.92 -12.94
CA LEU A 411 -1.40 -6.88 -11.92
C LEU A 411 -2.63 -5.96 -11.84
N LEU A 412 -3.36 -5.80 -12.94
CA LEU A 412 -4.61 -5.03 -12.98
C LEU A 412 -5.83 -5.90 -12.70
N ALA A 413 -5.89 -7.10 -13.29
CA ALA A 413 -7.02 -7.99 -13.12
C ALA A 413 -7.18 -8.47 -11.67
N VAL A 414 -6.06 -8.75 -10.99
CA VAL A 414 -6.09 -9.26 -9.62
C VAL A 414 -6.64 -8.24 -8.62
N PRO A 415 -6.18 -6.98 -8.55
CA PRO A 415 -6.80 -6.00 -7.68
C PRO A 415 -8.27 -5.72 -7.99
N LEU A 416 -8.67 -5.66 -9.27
CA LEU A 416 -10.08 -5.49 -9.66
C LEU A 416 -10.95 -6.64 -9.20
N LEU A 417 -10.46 -7.86 -9.37
CA LEU A 417 -11.14 -9.07 -8.95
C LEU A 417 -11.23 -9.19 -7.43
N LEU A 418 -10.16 -8.81 -6.72
CA LEU A 418 -10.12 -8.75 -5.27
C LEU A 418 -11.05 -7.66 -4.72
N LEU A 419 -11.12 -6.51 -5.38
CA LEU A 419 -12.10 -5.46 -5.09
C LEU A 419 -13.52 -6.01 -5.19
N TRP A 420 -13.83 -6.73 -6.26
CA TRP A 420 -15.14 -7.35 -6.48
C TRP A 420 -15.46 -8.40 -5.42
N LEU A 421 -14.52 -9.30 -5.09
CA LEU A 421 -14.71 -10.37 -4.11
C LEU A 421 -14.91 -9.84 -2.68
N VAL A 422 -14.12 -8.86 -2.26
CA VAL A 422 -14.26 -8.24 -0.93
C VAL A 422 -15.62 -7.55 -0.82
N SER A 423 -16.11 -6.97 -1.92
CA SER A 423 -17.40 -6.31 -1.98
C SER A 423 -18.58 -7.30 -1.95
N TYR A 424 -18.48 -8.41 -2.69
CA TYR A 424 -19.58 -9.38 -2.87
C TYR A 424 -19.94 -10.12 -1.57
N LYS A 425 -18.96 -10.57 -0.79
CA LYS A 425 -19.21 -11.28 0.48
C LYS A 425 -19.64 -10.36 1.65
N GLY A 426 -19.40 -9.06 1.54
CA GLY A 426 -19.95 -8.08 2.49
C GLY A 426 -21.46 -7.91 2.39
N TYR A 427 -22.08 -8.31 1.28
CA TYR A 427 -23.51 -8.13 1.01
C TYR A 427 -24.42 -9.12 1.78
N GLY A 428 -23.90 -10.26 2.23
CA GLY A 428 -24.70 -11.34 2.81
C GLY A 428 -24.92 -11.30 4.33
N ARG A 429 -24.26 -10.40 5.05
CA ARG A 429 -24.32 -10.33 6.52
C ARG A 429 -24.66 -8.91 6.98
N ARG A 430 -25.90 -8.47 6.78
CA ARG A 430 -26.42 -7.37 7.57
C ARG A 430 -26.83 -7.93 8.93
N PRO A 431 -26.27 -7.47 10.08
CA PRO A 431 -26.95 -7.65 11.34
C PRO A 431 -28.28 -6.89 11.25
N PRO A 432 -29.36 -7.38 11.90
CA PRO A 432 -30.61 -6.64 11.98
C PRO A 432 -30.29 -5.28 12.59
N VAL A 433 -30.73 -4.22 11.92
CA VAL A 433 -30.79 -2.87 12.49
C VAL A 433 -31.83 -2.95 13.60
N ASN A 434 -31.38 -3.05 14.85
CA ASN A 434 -32.23 -2.77 15.99
C ASN A 434 -32.42 -1.25 15.98
N GLU A 435 -33.62 -0.82 15.57
CA GLU A 435 -34.14 0.53 15.77
C GLU A 435 -34.28 0.86 17.27
#